data_d8f11e1f65b0ebb8866ca914d9028c07
#
_entry.id   d8f11e1f65b0ebb8866ca914d9028c07
#
_cell.length_a   1.000
_cell.length_b   1.000
_cell.length_c   1.000
_cell.angle_alpha   90.00
_cell.angle_beta   90.00
_cell.angle_gamma   90.00
#
_symmetry.space_group_name_H-M   'P 1'
#
loop_
_entity.id
_entity.type
_entity.pdbx_description
1 polymer ?
#
loop_
_entity_poly.entity_id
_entity_poly.type
_entity_poly.pdbx_seq_one_letter_code
_entity_poly.pdbx_strand_id
1 'polypeptide(L)'
;PFYKISLQAKVKEQELVPVWEKEPGLEVLESGAVLECLSAGETRTLSFYIDPDMNQKSNLELFAKTENPVSLEKAAEKQLTLQQGKASFTVKKTADCDNASPGETVTYQISIHNTGEVTLHSVVTTERFGLAGVTATFQEQRGITLNKSRTQAKIQEIAPGGCVNLKAKVVLPKDLKDQNLMNQIIVVTDETGEESAVRDQATIRVEDKEKDGNGNGSG
;
A
#
# COMPACT_ATOMS: atom_id res chain seq x y z
N PRO A 1 19.55 34.71 16.91
CA PRO A 1 18.76 33.50 16.66
C PRO A 1 17.60 33.35 17.64
N PHE A 2 16.51 32.77 17.19
CA PHE A 2 15.42 32.25 18.00
C PHE A 2 15.59 30.75 18.22
N TYR A 3 15.20 30.25 19.38
CA TYR A 3 15.35 28.85 19.75
C TYR A 3 14.02 28.26 20.21
N LYS A 4 13.85 26.96 20.03
CA LYS A 4 12.65 26.20 20.43
C LYS A 4 11.36 26.88 19.96
N ILE A 5 11.25 27.06 18.66
CA ILE A 5 10.08 27.69 18.05
C ILE A 5 8.99 26.64 17.91
N SER A 6 7.93 26.76 18.71
CA SER A 6 6.76 25.88 18.60
C SER A 6 5.91 26.30 17.41
N LEU A 7 5.55 25.32 16.59
CA LEU A 7 4.76 25.47 15.37
C LEU A 7 3.45 24.69 15.51
N GLN A 8 2.35 25.31 15.15
CA GLN A 8 1.03 24.69 15.10
C GLN A 8 0.33 25.06 13.80
N ALA A 9 -0.42 24.12 13.25
CA ALA A 9 -1.34 24.35 12.15
C ALA A 9 -2.73 23.84 12.55
N LYS A 10 -3.79 24.58 12.22
CA LYS A 10 -5.18 24.23 12.53
C LYS A 10 -6.06 24.48 11.34
N VAL A 11 -6.99 23.59 11.08
CA VAL A 11 -8.06 23.78 10.10
C VAL A 11 -9.35 24.07 10.84
N LYS A 12 -9.93 25.27 10.62
CA LYS A 12 -11.02 25.79 11.47
C LYS A 12 -12.29 24.95 11.46
N GLU A 13 -12.67 24.47 10.29
CA GLU A 13 -13.96 23.82 10.06
C GLU A 13 -13.92 22.30 10.22
N GLN A 14 -12.74 21.75 10.48
CA GLN A 14 -12.53 20.31 10.71
C GLN A 14 -11.52 20.13 11.84
N GLU A 15 -11.71 19.12 12.68
CA GLU A 15 -10.72 18.69 13.67
C GLU A 15 -9.59 17.89 13.01
N LEU A 16 -9.02 18.43 11.94
CA LEU A 16 -7.91 17.79 11.24
C LEU A 16 -6.60 18.16 11.92
N VAL A 17 -5.80 17.13 12.20
CA VAL A 17 -4.46 17.29 12.74
C VAL A 17 -3.47 17.23 11.58
N PRO A 18 -2.80 18.34 11.21
CA PRO A 18 -1.76 18.32 10.20
C PRO A 18 -0.58 17.45 10.63
N VAL A 19 -0.09 16.62 9.70
CA VAL A 19 1.07 15.77 9.91
C VAL A 19 2.31 16.43 9.33
N TRP A 20 3.23 16.81 10.20
CA TRP A 20 4.48 17.47 9.82
C TRP A 20 5.50 16.47 9.26
N GLU A 21 6.15 16.85 8.18
CA GLU A 21 7.26 16.07 7.63
C GLU A 21 8.51 16.20 8.50
N LYS A 22 9.24 15.10 8.66
CA LYS A 22 10.48 15.09 9.43
C LYS A 22 11.60 15.76 8.64
N GLU A 23 12.23 16.77 9.25
CA GLU A 23 13.36 17.49 8.68
C GLU A 23 14.46 17.68 9.74
N PRO A 24 15.73 17.92 9.35
CA PRO A 24 16.80 18.21 10.28
C PRO A 24 16.51 19.44 11.13
N GLY A 25 16.63 19.31 12.46
CA GLY A 25 16.35 20.37 13.42
C GLY A 25 14.86 20.64 13.66
N LEU A 26 13.96 19.75 13.17
CA LEU A 26 12.52 19.78 13.43
C LEU A 26 12.12 18.55 14.25
N GLU A 27 11.66 18.77 15.48
CA GLU A 27 11.01 17.76 16.32
C GLU A 27 9.52 17.75 16.04
N VAL A 28 9.00 16.62 15.50
CA VAL A 28 7.58 16.45 15.22
C VAL A 28 6.87 15.92 16.46
N LEU A 29 5.81 16.60 16.88
CA LEU A 29 4.96 16.26 18.02
C LEU A 29 3.57 15.82 17.53
N GLU A 30 2.77 15.24 18.42
CA GLU A 30 1.40 14.80 18.11
C GLU A 30 0.48 15.94 17.63
N SER A 31 0.67 17.17 18.15
CA SER A 31 -0.18 18.34 17.82
C SER A 31 0.57 19.51 17.18
N GLY A 32 1.77 19.28 16.62
CA GLY A 32 2.56 20.35 16.03
C GLY A 32 4.01 19.94 15.79
N ALA A 33 4.90 20.92 15.77
CA ALA A 33 6.33 20.70 15.65
C ALA A 33 7.13 21.75 16.45
N VAL A 34 8.38 21.44 16.76
CA VAL A 34 9.33 22.38 17.39
C VAL A 34 10.57 22.49 16.50
N LEU A 35 10.81 23.68 15.97
CA LEU A 35 12.05 24.01 15.30
C LEU A 35 13.11 24.41 16.33
N GLU A 36 14.25 23.72 16.34
CA GLU A 36 15.31 23.92 17.34
C GLU A 36 15.88 25.34 17.32
N CYS A 37 16.15 25.85 16.12
CA CYS A 37 16.78 27.16 15.95
C CYS A 37 16.42 27.80 14.61
N LEU A 38 16.32 29.14 14.59
CA LEU A 38 16.25 29.95 13.39
C LEU A 38 17.18 31.15 13.56
N SER A 39 18.22 31.24 12.73
CA SER A 39 19.23 32.29 12.76
C SER A 39 18.70 33.62 12.22
N ALA A 40 19.36 34.72 12.57
CA ALA A 40 18.98 36.02 12.02
C ALA A 40 19.16 36.04 10.48
N GLY A 41 18.10 36.44 9.78
CA GLY A 41 18.08 36.44 8.29
C GLY A 41 17.88 35.07 7.64
N GLU A 42 17.76 34.00 8.42
CA GLU A 42 17.46 32.66 7.92
C GLU A 42 15.99 32.51 7.58
N THR A 43 15.70 31.79 6.51
CA THR A 43 14.36 31.34 6.12
C THR A 43 14.34 29.83 6.04
N ARG A 44 13.35 29.20 6.70
CA ARG A 44 13.11 27.75 6.62
C ARG A 44 11.74 27.52 5.98
N THR A 45 11.71 26.60 5.03
CA THR A 45 10.45 26.06 4.48
C THR A 45 10.20 24.72 5.12
N LEU A 46 9.04 24.55 5.73
CA LEU A 46 8.63 23.32 6.41
C LEU A 46 7.37 22.79 5.74
N SER A 47 7.25 21.49 5.64
CA SER A 47 6.13 20.82 4.98
C SER A 47 5.26 20.08 5.99
N PHE A 48 3.97 20.06 5.75
CA PHE A 48 3.01 19.18 6.39
C PHE A 48 1.89 18.85 5.41
N TYR A 49 1.20 17.78 5.65
CA TYR A 49 0.02 17.39 4.89
C TYR A 49 -1.21 17.29 5.78
N ILE A 50 -2.37 17.41 5.17
CA ILE A 50 -3.68 17.31 5.79
C ILE A 50 -4.47 16.27 4.99
N ASP A 51 -5.11 15.34 5.68
CA ASP A 51 -6.02 14.36 5.06
C ASP A 51 -7.47 14.78 5.36
N PRO A 52 -8.19 15.40 4.42
CA PRO A 52 -9.53 15.91 4.65
C PRO A 52 -10.58 14.80 4.53
N ASP A 53 -11.54 14.79 5.46
CA ASP A 53 -12.68 13.87 5.45
C ASP A 53 -13.70 14.18 4.35
N MET A 54 -13.73 15.40 3.86
CA MET A 54 -14.66 15.85 2.82
C MET A 54 -14.11 17.02 2.00
N ASN A 55 -14.67 17.20 0.80
CA ASN A 55 -14.35 18.33 -0.06
C ASN A 55 -15.02 19.59 0.47
N GLN A 56 -14.25 20.57 0.89
CA GLN A 56 -14.78 21.86 1.33
C GLN A 56 -13.75 22.99 1.28
N LYS A 57 -14.24 24.24 1.40
CA LYS A 57 -13.39 25.38 1.68
C LYS A 57 -13.16 25.48 3.18
N SER A 58 -11.94 25.74 3.59
CA SER A 58 -11.55 25.84 4.98
C SER A 58 -10.45 26.87 5.17
N ASN A 59 -10.32 27.38 6.40
CA ASN A 59 -9.26 28.30 6.77
C ASN A 59 -8.15 27.56 7.52
N LEU A 60 -6.94 27.63 7.00
CA LEU A 60 -5.73 27.16 7.67
C LEU A 60 -5.16 28.30 8.51
N GLU A 61 -5.05 28.07 9.80
CA GLU A 61 -4.33 28.94 10.73
C GLU A 61 -2.97 28.32 11.07
N LEU A 62 -1.93 29.13 10.95
CA LEU A 62 -0.56 28.76 11.28
C LEU A 62 -0.09 29.64 12.45
N PHE A 63 0.51 29.03 13.45
CA PHE A 63 1.06 29.69 14.62
C PHE A 63 2.52 29.34 14.80
N ALA A 64 3.34 30.33 15.11
CA ALA A 64 4.72 30.16 15.53
C ALA A 64 4.95 30.95 16.81
N LYS A 65 5.46 30.27 17.85
CA LYS A 65 5.74 30.88 19.15
C LYS A 65 7.11 30.47 19.65
N THR A 66 7.84 31.43 20.21
CA THR A 66 9.08 31.20 20.96
C THR A 66 9.13 32.09 22.18
N GLU A 67 9.89 31.68 23.21
CA GLU A 67 10.18 32.47 24.41
C GLU A 67 11.67 32.73 24.57
N ASN A 68 12.50 32.30 23.62
CA ASN A 68 13.93 32.39 23.69
C ASN A 68 14.54 32.99 22.40
N PRO A 69 15.28 34.11 22.45
CA PRO A 69 15.69 34.89 23.62
C PRO A 69 14.62 35.85 24.15
N VAL A 70 13.55 36.07 23.40
CA VAL A 70 12.41 36.92 23.77
C VAL A 70 11.11 36.24 23.42
N SER A 71 10.05 36.55 24.13
CA SER A 71 8.71 36.06 23.79
C SER A 71 8.23 36.70 22.50
N LEU A 72 7.92 35.88 21.52
CA LEU A 72 7.39 36.27 20.21
C LEU A 72 6.36 35.25 19.75
N GLU A 73 5.22 35.74 19.31
CA GLU A 73 4.17 34.97 18.67
C GLU A 73 3.80 35.57 17.32
N LYS A 74 3.63 34.74 16.32
CA LYS A 74 3.18 35.08 14.98
C LYS A 74 2.09 34.12 14.54
N ALA A 75 1.09 34.67 13.89
CA ALA A 75 0.00 33.92 13.28
C ALA A 75 -0.14 34.30 11.81
N ALA A 76 -0.55 33.36 11.00
CA ALA A 76 -0.94 33.59 9.61
C ALA A 76 -2.19 32.75 9.32
N GLU A 77 -3.04 33.27 8.43
CA GLU A 77 -4.26 32.59 7.98
C GLU A 77 -4.26 32.50 6.46
N LYS A 78 -4.70 31.36 5.94
CA LYS A 78 -4.87 31.15 4.51
C LYS A 78 -6.12 30.34 4.22
N GLN A 79 -6.95 30.82 3.29
CA GLN A 79 -8.07 30.03 2.79
C GLN A 79 -7.56 28.91 1.88
N LEU A 80 -8.03 27.70 2.13
CA LEU A 80 -7.75 26.51 1.35
C LEU A 80 -9.04 25.96 0.74
N THR A 81 -8.89 25.28 -0.39
CA THR A 81 -9.90 24.35 -0.90
C THR A 81 -9.40 22.94 -0.60
N LEU A 82 -10.00 22.29 0.38
CA LEU A 82 -9.71 20.90 0.70
C LEU A 82 -10.44 20.02 -0.29
N GLN A 83 -9.75 19.02 -0.81
CA GLN A 83 -10.32 18.02 -1.70
C GLN A 83 -9.95 16.65 -1.15
N GLN A 84 -10.95 15.82 -0.92
CA GLN A 84 -10.73 14.43 -0.59
C GLN A 84 -10.13 13.73 -1.81
N GLY A 85 -8.96 13.16 -1.65
CA GLY A 85 -8.32 12.40 -2.70
C GLY A 85 -9.09 11.12 -3.02
N LYS A 86 -9.06 10.70 -4.27
CA LYS A 86 -9.70 9.47 -4.71
C LYS A 86 -8.81 8.26 -4.50
N ALA A 87 -9.28 7.27 -3.74
CA ALA A 87 -8.64 5.97 -3.66
C ALA A 87 -8.88 5.18 -4.95
N SER A 88 -7.82 4.66 -5.54
CA SER A 88 -7.88 3.79 -6.73
C SER A 88 -6.61 2.94 -6.82
N PHE A 89 -6.74 1.70 -7.24
CA PHE A 89 -5.58 0.84 -7.48
C PHE A 89 -5.88 -0.22 -8.53
N THR A 90 -4.83 -0.77 -9.10
CA THR A 90 -4.90 -1.89 -10.03
C THR A 90 -4.15 -3.08 -9.48
N VAL A 91 -4.60 -4.26 -9.84
CA VAL A 91 -3.96 -5.54 -9.49
C VAL A 91 -3.69 -6.29 -10.78
N LYS A 92 -2.48 -6.86 -10.89
CA LYS A 92 -2.12 -7.74 -11.99
C LYS A 92 -1.53 -9.03 -11.43
N LYS A 93 -2.03 -10.17 -11.91
CA LYS A 93 -1.55 -11.49 -11.57
C LYS A 93 -1.12 -12.26 -12.81
N THR A 94 0.07 -12.86 -12.75
CA THR A 94 0.62 -13.70 -13.82
C THR A 94 1.21 -14.98 -13.24
N ALA A 95 1.18 -16.08 -13.98
CA ALA A 95 1.93 -17.28 -13.68
C ALA A 95 3.30 -17.23 -14.39
N ASP A 96 4.28 -17.97 -13.89
CA ASP A 96 5.60 -18.13 -14.49
C ASP A 96 5.59 -19.12 -15.69
N CYS A 97 4.47 -19.80 -15.92
CA CYS A 97 4.26 -20.71 -17.05
C CYS A 97 2.79 -20.73 -17.47
N ASP A 98 2.55 -21.07 -18.74
CA ASP A 98 1.21 -21.31 -19.28
C ASP A 98 0.77 -22.77 -19.10
N ASN A 99 1.74 -23.70 -19.08
CA ASN A 99 1.54 -25.13 -18.91
C ASN A 99 2.42 -25.67 -17.79
N ALA A 100 1.89 -26.60 -17.03
CA ALA A 100 2.60 -27.30 -15.96
C ALA A 100 2.22 -28.78 -15.91
N SER A 101 3.12 -29.65 -15.42
CA SER A 101 2.85 -31.06 -15.19
C SER A 101 2.37 -31.32 -13.75
N PRO A 102 1.64 -32.41 -13.49
CA PRO A 102 1.35 -32.87 -12.14
C PRO A 102 2.63 -32.98 -11.29
N GLY A 103 2.59 -32.50 -10.06
CA GLY A 103 3.72 -32.46 -9.14
C GLY A 103 4.67 -31.28 -9.29
N GLU A 104 4.54 -30.49 -10.34
CA GLU A 104 5.35 -29.27 -10.53
C GLU A 104 4.93 -28.14 -9.58
N THR A 105 5.86 -27.21 -9.37
CA THR A 105 5.61 -25.97 -8.61
C THR A 105 5.40 -24.83 -9.57
N VAL A 106 4.28 -24.14 -9.43
CA VAL A 106 3.95 -22.92 -10.19
C VAL A 106 4.12 -21.70 -9.30
N THR A 107 4.77 -20.67 -9.83
CA THR A 107 4.96 -19.38 -9.15
C THR A 107 4.09 -18.31 -9.79
N TYR A 108 3.31 -17.62 -8.97
CA TYR A 108 2.52 -16.46 -9.38
C TYR A 108 3.20 -15.19 -8.95
N GLN A 109 3.18 -14.20 -9.83
CA GLN A 109 3.60 -12.84 -9.54
C GLN A 109 2.35 -11.96 -9.46
N ILE A 110 2.25 -11.16 -8.40
CA ILE A 110 1.15 -10.24 -8.15
C ILE A 110 1.73 -8.83 -8.02
N SER A 111 1.23 -7.89 -8.81
CA SER A 111 1.60 -6.49 -8.74
C SER A 111 0.38 -5.67 -8.34
N ILE A 112 0.51 -4.86 -7.29
CA ILE A 112 -0.53 -3.94 -6.80
C ILE A 112 0.02 -2.53 -6.97
N HIS A 113 -0.67 -1.72 -7.77
CA HIS A 113 -0.26 -0.35 -8.07
C HIS A 113 -1.33 0.64 -7.60
N ASN A 114 -0.97 1.52 -6.69
CA ASN A 114 -1.81 2.62 -6.26
C ASN A 114 -1.89 3.67 -7.38
N THR A 115 -3.02 3.74 -8.06
CA THR A 115 -3.31 4.70 -9.13
C THR A 115 -4.14 5.88 -8.65
N GLY A 116 -4.44 5.93 -7.36
CA GLY A 116 -5.19 6.98 -6.71
C GLY A 116 -4.34 8.15 -6.24
N GLU A 117 -5.00 9.06 -5.54
CA GLU A 117 -4.44 10.31 -5.02
C GLU A 117 -4.12 10.22 -3.52
N VAL A 118 -4.60 9.18 -2.84
CA VAL A 118 -4.38 8.94 -1.41
C VAL A 118 -3.54 7.72 -1.16
N THR A 119 -2.84 7.67 -0.02
CA THR A 119 -2.17 6.45 0.45
C THR A 119 -3.21 5.37 0.74
N LEU A 120 -2.97 4.17 0.27
CA LEU A 120 -3.77 2.99 0.61
C LEU A 120 -3.21 2.37 1.88
N HIS A 121 -4.07 2.12 2.86
CA HIS A 121 -3.69 1.52 4.14
C HIS A 121 -4.30 0.12 4.30
N SER A 122 -3.64 -0.69 5.14
CA SER A 122 -4.10 -2.05 5.46
C SER A 122 -4.48 -2.85 4.21
N VAL A 123 -3.62 -2.81 3.17
CA VAL A 123 -3.88 -3.52 1.91
C VAL A 123 -3.79 -5.03 2.16
N VAL A 124 -4.95 -5.70 2.17
CA VAL A 124 -5.06 -7.13 2.40
C VAL A 124 -5.25 -7.85 1.06
N THR A 125 -4.36 -8.81 0.80
CA THR A 125 -4.43 -9.67 -0.39
C THR A 125 -4.79 -11.09 0.02
N THR A 126 -5.69 -11.73 -0.72
CA THR A 126 -6.13 -13.10 -0.46
C THR A 126 -6.00 -13.96 -1.70
N GLU A 127 -5.27 -15.06 -1.59
CA GLU A 127 -5.14 -16.09 -2.62
C GLU A 127 -6.35 -17.03 -2.61
N ARG A 128 -6.89 -17.32 -3.80
CA ARG A 128 -7.91 -18.34 -4.03
C ARG A 128 -7.53 -19.23 -5.20
N PHE A 129 -7.16 -20.46 -4.90
CA PHE A 129 -6.79 -21.44 -5.90
C PHE A 129 -8.00 -22.30 -6.29
N GLY A 130 -8.22 -22.50 -7.59
CA GLY A 130 -9.40 -23.16 -8.15
C GLY A 130 -9.44 -24.69 -8.02
N LEU A 131 -8.65 -25.28 -7.12
CA LEU A 131 -8.64 -26.71 -6.84
C LEU A 131 -8.84 -26.97 -5.36
N ALA A 132 -9.87 -27.74 -4.99
CA ALA A 132 -10.18 -28.06 -3.61
C ALA A 132 -8.99 -28.80 -2.93
N GLY A 133 -8.68 -28.39 -1.70
CA GLY A 133 -7.57 -28.97 -0.91
C GLY A 133 -6.17 -28.51 -1.32
N VAL A 134 -6.05 -27.67 -2.34
CA VAL A 134 -4.78 -27.09 -2.80
C VAL A 134 -4.80 -25.59 -2.59
N THR A 135 -3.69 -25.05 -2.07
CA THR A 135 -3.57 -23.60 -1.79
C THR A 135 -2.27 -23.04 -2.36
N ALA A 136 -2.37 -21.88 -3.01
CA ALA A 136 -1.21 -21.07 -3.28
C ALA A 136 -0.82 -20.30 -2.02
N THR A 137 0.47 -20.24 -1.71
CA THR A 137 0.99 -19.60 -0.49
C THR A 137 1.96 -18.48 -0.82
N PHE A 138 1.76 -17.33 -0.17
CA PHE A 138 2.67 -16.19 -0.30
C PHE A 138 4.06 -16.52 0.22
N GLN A 139 5.06 -16.01 -0.47
CA GLN A 139 6.45 -16.09 -0.05
C GLN A 139 6.77 -14.95 0.92
N GLU A 140 7.64 -15.21 1.90
CA GLU A 140 8.09 -14.19 2.83
C GLU A 140 8.82 -13.05 2.10
N GLN A 141 8.49 -11.82 2.50
CA GLN A 141 9.09 -10.61 1.95
C GLN A 141 9.13 -9.54 3.05
N ARG A 142 10.21 -8.76 3.06
CA ARG A 142 10.37 -7.66 4.02
C ARG A 142 9.23 -6.65 3.89
N GLY A 143 8.64 -6.24 5.02
CA GLY A 143 7.54 -5.27 5.07
C GLY A 143 6.16 -5.85 4.79
N ILE A 144 6.06 -7.17 4.55
CA ILE A 144 4.79 -7.87 4.31
C ILE A 144 4.50 -8.79 5.49
N THR A 145 3.30 -8.72 6.03
CA THR A 145 2.82 -9.60 7.10
C THR A 145 1.95 -10.70 6.51
N LEU A 146 2.28 -11.96 6.79
CA LEU A 146 1.52 -13.11 6.31
C LEU A 146 0.66 -13.69 7.43
N ASN A 147 -0.53 -14.20 7.09
CA ASN A 147 -1.31 -15.02 8.03
C ASN A 147 -0.65 -16.39 8.23
N LYS A 148 -1.14 -17.17 9.21
CA LYS A 148 -0.57 -18.48 9.57
C LYS A 148 -0.55 -19.49 8.39
N SER A 149 -1.57 -19.47 7.55
CA SER A 149 -1.67 -20.33 6.36
C SER A 149 -0.94 -19.78 5.13
N ARG A 150 -0.40 -18.57 5.22
CA ARG A 150 0.24 -17.84 4.11
C ARG A 150 -0.65 -17.65 2.87
N THR A 151 -1.95 -17.73 3.05
CA THR A 151 -2.95 -17.47 2.00
C THR A 151 -3.39 -16.01 1.96
N GLN A 152 -2.99 -15.22 2.96
CA GLN A 152 -3.19 -13.78 3.00
C GLN A 152 -1.88 -13.07 3.31
N ALA A 153 -1.70 -11.94 2.64
CA ALA A 153 -0.61 -11.01 2.90
C ALA A 153 -1.18 -9.62 3.17
N LYS A 154 -0.64 -8.95 4.19
CA LYS A 154 -0.99 -7.58 4.56
C LYS A 154 0.19 -6.66 4.31
N ILE A 155 -0.06 -5.60 3.55
CA ILE A 155 0.85 -4.49 3.29
C ILE A 155 0.34 -3.32 4.13
N GLN A 156 1.22 -2.67 4.90
CA GLN A 156 0.85 -1.59 5.80
C GLN A 156 0.28 -0.40 5.02
N GLU A 157 1.01 0.03 4.00
CA GLU A 157 0.64 1.18 3.19
C GLU A 157 1.24 1.12 1.79
N ILE A 158 0.58 1.77 0.82
CA ILE A 158 1.09 2.02 -0.53
C ILE A 158 0.79 3.48 -0.87
N ALA A 159 1.83 4.32 -0.95
CA ALA A 159 1.69 5.73 -1.33
C ALA A 159 1.16 5.90 -2.76
N PRO A 160 0.58 7.06 -3.13
CA PRO A 160 0.18 7.37 -4.50
C PRO A 160 1.32 7.12 -5.50
N GLY A 161 1.02 6.42 -6.61
CA GLY A 161 2.01 5.99 -7.59
C GLY A 161 2.90 4.83 -7.15
N GLY A 162 2.80 4.39 -5.89
CA GLY A 162 3.56 3.27 -5.35
C GLY A 162 3.12 1.93 -5.92
N CYS A 163 4.06 0.98 -5.99
CA CYS A 163 3.81 -0.38 -6.46
C CYS A 163 4.43 -1.40 -5.52
N VAL A 164 3.67 -2.45 -5.19
CA VAL A 164 4.15 -3.58 -4.41
C VAL A 164 4.00 -4.86 -5.22
N ASN A 165 5.08 -5.65 -5.28
CA ASN A 165 5.11 -6.93 -5.96
C ASN A 165 5.19 -8.05 -4.92
N LEU A 166 4.30 -9.03 -5.03
CA LEU A 166 4.25 -10.22 -4.20
C LEU A 166 4.48 -11.48 -5.06
N LYS A 167 4.94 -12.54 -4.41
CA LYS A 167 5.03 -13.87 -5.02
C LYS A 167 4.25 -14.88 -4.21
N ALA A 168 3.50 -15.74 -4.91
CA ALA A 168 2.85 -16.90 -4.32
C ALA A 168 3.25 -18.17 -5.08
N LYS A 169 3.31 -19.32 -4.38
CA LYS A 169 3.65 -20.60 -4.96
C LYS A 169 2.60 -21.66 -4.64
N VAL A 170 2.38 -22.54 -5.57
CA VAL A 170 1.57 -23.73 -5.39
C VAL A 170 2.34 -24.95 -5.89
N VAL A 171 2.27 -26.06 -5.14
CA VAL A 171 2.74 -27.38 -5.61
C VAL A 171 1.53 -28.14 -6.10
N LEU A 172 1.53 -28.54 -7.37
CA LEU A 172 0.43 -29.29 -7.97
C LEU A 172 0.42 -30.73 -7.45
N PRO A 173 -0.76 -31.34 -7.17
CA PRO A 173 -0.84 -32.76 -6.86
C PRO A 173 -0.27 -33.63 -7.99
N LYS A 174 0.40 -34.74 -7.63
CA LYS A 174 1.01 -35.64 -8.59
C LYS A 174 0.01 -36.49 -9.38
N ASP A 175 -1.18 -36.66 -8.84
CA ASP A 175 -2.29 -37.43 -9.43
C ASP A 175 -3.27 -36.57 -10.20
N LEU A 176 -2.90 -35.30 -10.45
CA LEU A 176 -3.76 -34.34 -11.12
C LEU A 176 -3.99 -34.73 -12.59
N LYS A 177 -5.27 -34.67 -13.02
CA LYS A 177 -5.64 -34.93 -14.41
C LYS A 177 -5.52 -33.67 -15.26
N ASP A 178 -5.47 -33.84 -16.58
CA ASP A 178 -5.46 -32.74 -17.55
C ASP A 178 -6.63 -31.80 -17.30
N GLN A 179 -6.32 -30.56 -16.98
CA GLN A 179 -7.32 -29.52 -16.74
C GLN A 179 -6.72 -28.10 -16.74
N ASN A 180 -7.60 -27.12 -16.83
CA ASN A 180 -7.22 -25.72 -16.59
C ASN A 180 -7.40 -25.41 -15.10
N LEU A 181 -6.41 -24.77 -14.51
CA LEU A 181 -6.44 -24.31 -13.11
C LEU A 181 -6.35 -22.80 -13.05
N MET A 182 -7.32 -22.19 -12.41
CA MET A 182 -7.38 -20.76 -12.18
C MET A 182 -6.86 -20.45 -10.76
N ASN A 183 -6.01 -19.44 -10.67
CA ASN A 183 -5.62 -18.84 -9.39
C ASN A 183 -6.01 -17.38 -9.36
N GLN A 184 -6.89 -17.01 -8.43
CA GLN A 184 -7.40 -15.66 -8.26
C GLN A 184 -6.75 -14.97 -7.07
N ILE A 185 -6.48 -13.67 -7.20
CA ILE A 185 -6.12 -12.77 -6.13
C ILE A 185 -7.27 -11.80 -5.86
N ILE A 186 -7.54 -11.51 -4.60
CA ILE A 186 -8.52 -10.53 -4.15
C ILE A 186 -7.77 -9.53 -3.27
N VAL A 187 -7.93 -8.24 -3.55
CA VAL A 187 -7.26 -7.16 -2.83
C VAL A 187 -8.29 -6.18 -2.30
N VAL A 188 -8.18 -5.84 -1.01
CA VAL A 188 -9.03 -4.90 -0.29
C VAL A 188 -8.13 -3.91 0.46
N THR A 189 -8.56 -2.67 0.60
CA THR A 189 -7.90 -1.62 1.38
C THR A 189 -8.88 -0.96 2.33
N ASP A 190 -8.39 -0.25 3.35
CA ASP A 190 -9.25 0.49 4.27
C ASP A 190 -10.05 1.58 3.53
N GLU A 191 -9.46 2.22 2.51
CA GLU A 191 -10.08 3.32 1.75
C GLU A 191 -11.18 2.86 0.80
N THR A 192 -11.11 1.62 0.30
CA THR A 192 -12.08 1.12 -0.69
C THR A 192 -13.11 0.17 -0.09
N GLY A 193 -12.78 -0.49 1.02
CA GLY A 193 -13.63 -1.48 1.66
C GLY A 193 -13.82 -2.77 0.84
N GLU A 194 -14.51 -3.74 1.43
CA GLU A 194 -14.73 -5.07 0.82
C GLU A 194 -15.64 -5.03 -0.43
N GLU A 195 -16.59 -4.10 -0.48
CA GLU A 195 -17.52 -3.97 -1.60
C GLU A 195 -16.82 -3.57 -2.91
N SER A 196 -15.69 -2.86 -2.79
CA SER A 196 -14.87 -2.42 -3.92
C SER A 196 -13.58 -3.23 -4.08
N ALA A 197 -13.57 -4.49 -3.64
CA ALA A 197 -12.43 -5.39 -3.77
C ALA A 197 -12.03 -5.56 -5.25
N VAL A 198 -10.75 -5.33 -5.55
CA VAL A 198 -10.18 -5.54 -6.90
C VAL A 198 -9.68 -6.97 -7.02
N ARG A 199 -9.93 -7.59 -8.16
CA ARG A 199 -9.58 -8.99 -8.43
C ARG A 199 -8.82 -9.10 -9.74
N ASP A 200 -7.90 -10.06 -9.77
CA ASP A 200 -7.27 -10.53 -11.00
C ASP A 200 -6.98 -12.03 -10.89
N GLN A 201 -6.71 -12.70 -11.99
CA GLN A 201 -6.49 -14.13 -12.05
C GLN A 201 -5.49 -14.53 -13.13
N ALA A 202 -4.80 -15.63 -12.87
CA ALA A 202 -3.99 -16.32 -13.87
C ALA A 202 -4.49 -17.75 -14.03
N THR A 203 -4.51 -18.25 -15.25
CA THR A 203 -4.91 -19.63 -15.57
C THR A 203 -3.72 -20.35 -16.18
N ILE A 204 -3.49 -21.57 -15.74
CA ILE A 204 -2.50 -22.49 -16.30
C ILE A 204 -3.20 -23.74 -16.83
N ARG A 205 -2.62 -24.37 -17.84
CA ARG A 205 -3.02 -25.68 -18.34
C ARG A 205 -2.17 -26.75 -17.65
N VAL A 206 -2.78 -27.72 -17.00
CA VAL A 206 -2.09 -28.90 -16.49
C VAL A 206 -2.19 -30.02 -17.51
N GLU A 207 -1.07 -30.61 -17.87
CA GLU A 207 -0.95 -31.71 -18.83
C GLU A 207 0.00 -32.77 -18.29
N ASP A 208 -0.49 -34.02 -18.34
CA ASP A 208 0.31 -35.19 -17.96
C ASP A 208 1.18 -35.64 -19.16
N LYS A 209 2.45 -35.24 -19.17
CA LYS A 209 3.41 -35.52 -20.23
C LYS A 209 3.79 -37.00 -20.37
N GLU A 210 3.42 -37.87 -19.41
CA GLU A 210 3.74 -39.28 -19.51
C GLU A 210 2.88 -40.04 -20.55
N LYS A 211 1.80 -39.45 -21.07
CA LYS A 211 0.92 -40.09 -22.06
C LYS A 211 1.43 -40.08 -23.50
N ASP A 212 2.33 -39.16 -23.84
CA ASP A 212 2.81 -39.00 -25.20
C ASP A 212 4.02 -39.89 -25.57
N GLY A 213 4.54 -40.66 -24.61
CA GLY A 213 5.75 -41.50 -24.78
C GLY A 213 5.53 -42.94 -25.22
N ASN A 214 4.30 -43.43 -25.41
CA ASN A 214 4.06 -44.85 -25.75
C ASN A 214 3.25 -45.05 -27.02
N GLY A 215 3.80 -44.68 -28.14
CA GLY A 215 3.20 -44.88 -29.46
C GLY A 215 4.19 -44.99 -30.58
N ASN A 216 5.20 -45.88 -30.45
CA ASN A 216 5.76 -46.52 -31.63
C ASN A 216 6.75 -47.65 -31.25
N GLY A 217 6.32 -48.84 -31.39
CA GLY A 217 7.18 -50.02 -31.31
C GLY A 217 6.42 -51.28 -31.63
N SER A 218 6.17 -51.53 -32.90
CA SER A 218 6.11 -52.88 -33.41
C SER A 218 5.59 -52.91 -34.87
N GLY A 219 6.42 -53.24 -35.75
CA GLY A 219 6.09 -53.65 -37.07
C GLY A 219 7.33 -54.22 -37.75
#